data_5fd115a403fea8c8299ba51f473a331e
#
_entry.id   5fd115a403fea8c8299ba51f473a331e
#
_cell.length_a   1.000
_cell.length_b   1.000
_cell.length_c   1.000
_cell.angle_alpha   90.00
_cell.angle_beta   90.00
_cell.angle_gamma   90.00
#
_symmetry.space_group_name_H-M   'P 1'
#
loop_
_entity.id
_entity.type
_entity.pdbx_description
1 polymer ?
#
loop_
_entity_poly.entity_id
_entity_poly.type
_entity_poly.pdbx_seq_one_letter_code
_entity_poly.pdbx_strand_id
1 'polypeptide(L)'
;MRTYDLTPFYRSTVGFDRLFSLLDQVNSDGGNGYPPYNIERTGENAYRISVAVSGFAQNELSIVAKENTLTIKGEKAANENGKDASEVLYRGIAARAFERAFQLADFVIVKNASLENGLLHVDLERIVPEEKKARRIPINGAELKTIEGQKAA
;
A
#
# COMPACT_ATOMS: atom_id res chain seq x y z
N MET A 1 19.77 15.03 -22.27
CA MET A 1 18.42 14.99 -21.72
C MET A 1 18.47 14.38 -20.33
N ARG A 2 18.09 15.13 -19.33
CA ARG A 2 17.94 14.56 -17.99
C ARG A 2 16.61 13.85 -17.94
N THR A 3 16.62 12.55 -17.96
CA THR A 3 15.45 11.72 -17.63
C THR A 3 15.24 11.81 -16.12
N TYR A 4 14.20 12.47 -15.70
CA TYR A 4 13.79 12.43 -14.30
C TYR A 4 13.21 11.04 -14.05
N ASP A 5 13.88 10.27 -13.21
CA ASP A 5 13.37 8.98 -12.75
C ASP A 5 12.23 9.23 -11.75
N LEU A 6 11.00 9.13 -12.21
CA LEU A 6 9.80 9.26 -11.39
C LEU A 6 9.39 7.95 -10.72
N THR A 7 10.13 6.87 -10.95
CA THR A 7 9.85 5.52 -10.43
C THR A 7 9.64 5.48 -8.90
N PRO A 8 10.41 6.21 -8.08
CA PRO A 8 10.19 6.20 -6.63
C PRO A 8 8.81 6.71 -6.20
N PHE A 9 8.22 7.62 -6.98
CA PHE A 9 6.91 8.20 -6.65
C PHE A 9 5.75 7.23 -6.90
N TYR A 10 5.89 6.33 -7.86
CA TYR A 10 4.83 5.40 -8.24
C TYR A 10 4.77 4.16 -7.36
N ARG A 11 5.91 3.73 -6.84
CA ARG A 11 6.01 2.51 -6.04
C ARG A 11 5.38 2.62 -4.67
N SER A 12 5.13 3.84 -4.21
CA SER A 12 4.60 4.12 -2.88
C SER A 12 3.17 4.64 -2.90
N THR A 13 2.46 4.57 -4.03
CA THR A 13 1.10 5.08 -4.19
C THR A 13 0.08 3.97 -4.40
N VAL A 14 -1.07 4.09 -3.75
CA VAL A 14 -2.17 3.13 -3.81
C VAL A 14 -3.45 3.85 -4.22
N GLY A 15 -4.21 3.29 -5.17
CA GLY A 15 -5.47 3.83 -5.68
C GLY A 15 -5.36 4.69 -6.92
N PHE A 16 -4.16 4.86 -7.49
CA PHE A 16 -3.91 5.58 -8.74
C PHE A 16 -3.66 4.64 -9.94
N ASP A 17 -4.42 3.55 -10.05
CA ASP A 17 -4.19 2.45 -10.99
C ASP A 17 -4.06 2.87 -12.45
N ARG A 18 -4.82 3.86 -12.88
CA ARG A 18 -4.80 4.34 -14.26
C ARG A 18 -3.49 5.07 -14.61
N LEU A 19 -2.88 5.72 -13.62
CA LEU A 19 -1.57 6.33 -13.78
C LEU A 19 -0.47 5.27 -13.86
N PHE A 20 -0.59 4.20 -13.06
CA PHE A 20 0.37 3.10 -13.07
C PHE A 20 0.43 2.39 -14.41
N SER A 21 -0.70 2.10 -15.05
CA SER A 21 -0.72 1.42 -16.35
C SER A 21 -0.09 2.22 -17.49
N LEU A 22 -0.07 3.55 -17.40
CA LEU A 22 0.59 4.40 -18.38
C LEU A 22 2.11 4.50 -18.16
N LEU A 23 2.55 4.27 -16.94
CA LEU A 23 3.94 4.48 -16.51
C LEU A 23 4.74 3.18 -16.43
N ASP A 24 4.07 2.04 -16.31
CA ASP A 24 4.67 0.70 -16.30
C ASP A 24 5.34 0.35 -17.63
N GLN A 25 4.97 1.04 -18.72
CA GLN A 25 5.61 0.93 -20.02
C GLN A 25 6.98 1.64 -20.10
N VAL A 26 7.34 2.45 -19.12
CA VAL A 26 8.54 3.30 -19.21
C VAL A 26 9.70 2.81 -18.33
N ASN A 27 9.44 2.01 -17.29
CA ASN A 27 10.50 1.67 -16.33
C ASN A 27 10.44 0.23 -15.81
N SER A 28 11.13 -0.65 -16.48
CA SER A 28 11.39 -2.01 -16.00
C SER A 28 12.65 -2.16 -15.11
N ASP A 29 13.22 -1.07 -14.61
CA ASP A 29 14.43 -1.13 -13.79
C ASP A 29 14.15 -0.72 -12.34
N GLY A 30 13.95 -1.76 -11.52
CA GLY A 30 13.58 -1.63 -10.14
C GLY A 30 14.74 -1.69 -9.16
N GLY A 31 15.20 -0.56 -8.68
CA GLY A 31 15.95 -0.52 -7.43
C GLY A 31 15.08 -0.99 -6.27
N ASN A 32 15.28 -2.23 -5.80
CA ASN A 32 14.56 -2.81 -4.68
C ASN A 32 14.94 -2.12 -3.37
N GLY A 33 14.14 -1.13 -2.96
CA GLY A 33 14.23 -0.65 -1.59
C GLY A 33 13.82 -1.75 -0.59
N TYR A 34 14.52 -1.84 0.52
CA TYR A 34 14.20 -2.77 1.61
C TYR A 34 13.12 -2.19 2.53
N PRO A 35 12.14 -2.97 2.98
CA PRO A 35 11.84 -4.35 2.58
C PRO A 35 11.11 -4.42 1.22
N PRO A 36 11.20 -5.56 0.51
CA PRO A 36 10.43 -5.78 -0.71
C PRO A 36 8.94 -5.76 -0.42
N TYR A 37 8.15 -5.25 -1.35
CA TYR A 37 6.70 -5.21 -1.22
C TYR A 37 6.00 -5.34 -2.58
N ASN A 38 4.76 -5.78 -2.54
CA ASN A 38 3.84 -5.78 -3.67
C ASN A 38 2.64 -4.89 -3.36
N ILE A 39 2.11 -4.26 -4.39
CA ILE A 39 0.80 -3.60 -4.33
C ILE A 39 -0.09 -4.26 -5.37
N GLU A 40 -1.20 -4.82 -4.93
CA GLU A 40 -2.13 -5.58 -5.76
C GLU A 40 -3.52 -4.96 -5.70
N ARG A 41 -4.21 -4.98 -6.82
CA ARG A 41 -5.63 -4.68 -6.86
C ARG A 41 -6.40 -5.99 -6.74
N THR A 42 -7.12 -6.17 -5.65
CA THR A 42 -7.87 -7.39 -5.33
C THR A 42 -9.34 -7.33 -5.72
N GLY A 43 -9.83 -6.15 -6.05
CA GLY A 43 -11.20 -5.90 -6.50
C GLY A 43 -11.35 -4.51 -7.10
N GLU A 44 -12.55 -4.13 -7.48
CA GLU A 44 -12.81 -2.83 -8.11
C GLU A 44 -12.35 -1.65 -7.24
N ASN A 45 -12.61 -1.72 -5.95
CA ASN A 45 -12.22 -0.73 -4.94
C ASN A 45 -11.39 -1.33 -3.80
N ALA A 46 -10.77 -2.48 -4.02
CA ALA A 46 -10.02 -3.21 -3.03
C ALA A 46 -8.55 -3.38 -3.47
N TYR A 47 -7.65 -3.17 -2.53
CA TYR A 47 -6.21 -3.24 -2.75
C TYR A 47 -5.54 -3.99 -1.60
N ARG A 48 -4.37 -4.55 -1.86
CA ARG A 48 -3.53 -5.18 -0.86
C ARG A 48 -2.09 -4.74 -1.04
N ILE A 49 -1.47 -4.35 0.07
CA ILE A 49 -0.02 -4.19 0.16
C ILE A 49 0.52 -5.43 0.89
N SER A 50 1.49 -6.10 0.30
CA SER A 50 2.19 -7.23 0.91
C SER A 50 3.65 -6.87 1.09
N VAL A 51 4.13 -6.84 2.32
CA VAL A 51 5.51 -6.48 2.67
C VAL A 51 6.24 -7.70 3.20
N ALA A 52 7.40 -8.01 2.62
CA ALA A 52 8.23 -9.13 3.07
C ALA A 52 8.98 -8.75 4.35
N VAL A 53 8.48 -9.24 5.48
CA VAL A 53 8.99 -8.95 6.83
C VAL A 53 9.46 -10.20 7.55
N SER A 54 10.05 -11.13 6.80
CA SER A 54 10.59 -12.37 7.37
C SER A 54 11.57 -12.08 8.50
N GLY A 55 11.38 -12.76 9.63
CA GLY A 55 12.21 -12.57 10.82
C GLY A 55 11.74 -11.48 11.78
N PHE A 56 10.68 -10.72 11.46
CA PHE A 56 10.02 -9.81 12.39
C PHE A 56 8.85 -10.48 13.10
N ALA A 57 8.78 -10.30 14.41
CA ALA A 57 7.61 -10.66 15.19
C ALA A 57 6.54 -9.55 15.09
N GLN A 58 5.30 -9.88 15.41
CA GLN A 58 4.19 -8.92 15.33
C GLN A 58 4.42 -7.68 16.21
N ASN A 59 5.01 -7.84 17.38
CA ASN A 59 5.33 -6.74 18.30
C ASN A 59 6.50 -5.86 17.84
N GLU A 60 7.25 -6.29 16.84
CA GLU A 60 8.34 -5.52 16.22
C GLU A 60 7.87 -4.70 14.99
N LEU A 61 6.60 -4.85 14.62
CA LEU A 61 5.98 -4.18 13.48
C LEU A 61 4.96 -3.14 13.96
N SER A 62 4.92 -2.01 13.29
CA SER A 62 3.96 -0.94 13.54
C SER A 62 3.37 -0.45 12.22
N ILE A 63 2.06 -0.26 12.21
CA ILE A 63 1.31 0.27 11.06
C ILE A 63 0.54 1.50 11.54
N VAL A 64 0.76 2.63 10.90
CA VAL A 64 0.09 3.89 11.21
C VAL A 64 -0.49 4.48 9.94
N ALA A 65 -1.80 4.70 9.93
CA ALA A 65 -2.48 5.44 8.87
C ALA A 65 -2.81 6.83 9.41
N LYS A 66 -2.31 7.86 8.73
CA LYS A 66 -2.59 9.25 9.04
C LYS A 66 -2.88 10.01 7.76
N GLU A 67 -4.07 10.61 7.68
CA GLU A 67 -4.53 11.29 6.46
C GLU A 67 -4.43 10.34 5.26
N ASN A 68 -3.72 10.73 4.22
CA ASN A 68 -3.51 9.94 3.00
C ASN A 68 -2.17 9.18 3.01
N THR A 69 -1.58 8.96 4.18
CA THR A 69 -0.29 8.28 4.30
C THR A 69 -0.40 7.06 5.21
N LEU A 70 0.03 5.93 4.69
CA LEU A 70 0.21 4.69 5.44
C LEU A 70 1.70 4.49 5.70
N THR A 71 2.10 4.45 6.97
CA THR A 71 3.49 4.19 7.37
C THR A 71 3.60 2.82 8.02
N ILE A 72 4.51 2.01 7.51
CA ILE A 72 4.85 0.69 8.05
C ILE A 72 6.28 0.73 8.55
N LYS A 73 6.48 0.42 9.83
CA LYS A 73 7.80 0.36 10.47
C LYS A 73 8.07 -1.03 11.01
N GLY A 74 9.33 -1.42 10.95
CA GLY A 74 9.84 -2.61 11.61
C GLY A 74 11.09 -2.25 12.40
N GLU A 75 11.10 -2.59 13.68
CA GLU A 75 12.24 -2.41 14.57
C GLU A 75 12.55 -3.71 15.28
N LYS A 76 13.79 -4.17 15.19
CA LYS A 76 14.24 -5.33 15.95
C LYS A 76 14.44 -4.95 17.41
N ALA A 77 13.84 -5.72 18.31
CA ALA A 77 14.20 -5.65 19.72
C ALA A 77 15.69 -5.94 19.88
N ALA A 78 16.39 -5.08 20.58
CA ALA A 78 17.81 -5.31 20.88
C ALA A 78 17.93 -6.61 21.68
N ASN A 79 18.62 -7.60 21.12
CA ASN A 79 18.95 -8.81 21.86
C ASN A 79 19.95 -8.44 22.98
N GLU A 80 19.44 -8.14 24.15
CA GLU A 80 20.27 -7.89 25.35
C GLU A 80 21.01 -9.14 25.87
N ASN A 81 20.66 -10.31 25.33
CA ASN A 81 21.25 -11.58 25.73
C ASN A 81 22.25 -12.09 24.67
N GLY A 82 23.47 -11.56 24.76
CA GLY A 82 24.63 -12.03 24.00
C GLY A 82 25.12 -13.45 24.35
N LYS A 83 24.23 -14.41 24.63
CA LYS A 83 24.63 -15.77 25.06
C LYS A 83 24.47 -16.86 24.00
N ASP A 84 23.84 -16.58 22.87
CA ASP A 84 23.78 -17.51 21.74
C ASP A 84 24.10 -16.77 20.42
N ALA A 85 25.25 -16.12 20.38
CA ALA A 85 25.76 -15.53 19.17
C ALA A 85 26.27 -16.65 18.25
N SER A 86 25.37 -17.23 17.44
CA SER A 86 25.79 -18.01 16.30
C SER A 86 26.60 -17.14 15.36
N GLU A 87 27.75 -17.61 14.94
CA GLU A 87 28.56 -16.94 13.93
C GLU A 87 27.85 -17.00 12.58
N VAL A 88 27.44 -15.85 12.06
CA VAL A 88 26.78 -15.78 10.76
C VAL A 88 27.84 -15.84 9.67
N LEU A 89 27.90 -16.94 8.94
CA LEU A 89 28.85 -17.15 7.83
C LEU A 89 28.42 -16.38 6.56
N TYR A 90 27.12 -16.25 6.33
CA TYR A 90 26.53 -15.52 5.21
C TYR A 90 25.17 -14.94 5.59
N ARG A 91 24.94 -13.69 5.26
CA ARG A 91 23.66 -13.01 5.54
C ARG A 91 23.00 -12.54 4.25
N GLY A 92 22.08 -13.32 3.74
CA GLY A 92 21.23 -12.95 2.60
C GLY A 92 19.89 -12.32 3.02
N ILE A 93 19.41 -12.62 4.24
CA ILE A 93 18.18 -12.08 4.78
C ILE A 93 18.53 -10.87 5.66
N ALA A 94 18.13 -9.68 5.21
CA ALA A 94 18.32 -8.47 5.99
C ALA A 94 17.23 -8.38 7.07
N ALA A 95 17.64 -8.40 8.34
CA ALA A 95 16.77 -8.17 9.49
C ALA A 95 17.11 -6.82 10.14
N ARG A 96 16.98 -5.74 9.39
CA ARG A 96 17.27 -4.38 9.83
C ARG A 96 16.00 -3.56 10.00
N ALA A 97 16.05 -2.57 10.86
CA ALA A 97 14.97 -1.61 11.01
C ALA A 97 14.65 -0.94 9.68
N PHE A 98 13.37 -0.71 9.43
CA PHE A 98 12.90 -0.04 8.22
C PHE A 98 11.69 0.86 8.53
N GLU A 99 11.49 1.82 7.67
CA GLU A 99 10.28 2.65 7.62
C GLU A 99 9.87 2.81 6.15
N ARG A 100 8.63 2.45 5.85
CA ARG A 100 8.03 2.61 4.53
C ARG A 100 6.76 3.45 4.62
N ALA A 101 6.70 4.51 3.83
CA ALA A 101 5.51 5.34 3.68
C ALA A 101 4.88 5.09 2.31
N PHE A 102 3.58 4.84 2.30
CA PHE A 102 2.76 4.68 1.11
C PHE A 102 1.77 5.82 1.02
N GLN A 103 1.75 6.52 -0.10
CA GLN A 103 0.76 7.56 -0.35
C GLN A 103 -0.54 6.90 -0.83
N LEU A 104 -1.62 7.14 -0.10
CA LEU A 104 -2.95 6.65 -0.44
C LEU A 104 -3.69 7.71 -1.26
N ALA A 105 -4.45 7.26 -2.27
CA ALA A 105 -5.39 8.13 -2.95
C ALA A 105 -6.53 8.55 -2.01
N ASP A 106 -7.25 9.59 -2.39
CA ASP A 106 -8.42 10.04 -1.65
C ASP A 106 -9.45 8.92 -1.49
N PHE A 107 -10.05 8.83 -0.32
CA PHE A 107 -11.06 7.83 0.05
C PHE A 107 -10.53 6.39 0.18
N VAL A 108 -9.24 6.17 0.13
CA VAL A 108 -8.63 4.87 0.43
C VAL A 108 -8.39 4.76 1.93
N ILE A 109 -8.96 3.74 2.54
CA ILE A 109 -8.83 3.45 3.97
C ILE A 109 -8.21 2.07 4.20
N VAL A 110 -7.56 1.90 5.33
CA VAL A 110 -7.07 0.59 5.78
C VAL A 110 -8.23 -0.18 6.40
N LYS A 111 -8.49 -1.38 5.90
CA LYS A 111 -9.53 -2.29 6.41
C LYS A 111 -9.00 -3.23 7.46
N ASN A 112 -7.87 -3.84 7.19
CA ASN A 112 -7.31 -4.91 8.00
C ASN A 112 -5.80 -5.03 7.75
N ALA A 113 -5.11 -5.67 8.69
CA ALA A 113 -3.73 -6.10 8.53
C ALA A 113 -3.55 -7.48 9.14
N SER A 114 -2.78 -8.34 8.47
CA SER A 114 -2.43 -9.68 8.95
C SER A 114 -0.97 -10.00 8.67
N LEU A 115 -0.39 -10.80 9.54
CA LEU A 115 0.99 -11.29 9.39
C LEU A 115 0.93 -12.81 9.19
N GLU A 116 1.27 -13.25 7.99
CA GLU A 116 1.23 -14.66 7.61
C GLU A 116 2.44 -15.04 6.77
N ASN A 117 3.06 -16.16 7.08
CA ASN A 117 4.19 -16.72 6.31
C ASN A 117 5.34 -15.73 6.05
N GLY A 118 5.62 -14.83 6.98
CA GLY A 118 6.65 -13.80 6.82
C GLY A 118 6.25 -12.62 5.95
N LEU A 119 4.99 -12.52 5.55
CA LEU A 119 4.42 -11.41 4.81
C LEU A 119 3.42 -10.63 5.67
N LEU A 120 3.60 -9.33 5.73
CA LEU A 120 2.62 -8.42 6.29
C LEU A 120 1.67 -8.00 5.18
N HIS A 121 0.41 -8.41 5.27
CA HIS A 121 -0.66 -8.01 4.36
C HIS A 121 -1.45 -6.86 4.97
N VAL A 122 -1.62 -5.79 4.21
CA VAL A 122 -2.48 -4.66 4.57
C VAL A 122 -3.55 -4.52 3.51
N ASP A 123 -4.80 -4.76 3.91
CA ASP A 123 -5.96 -4.64 3.04
C ASP A 123 -6.51 -3.22 3.08
N LEU A 124 -6.74 -2.66 1.92
CA LEU A 124 -7.20 -1.30 1.70
C LEU A 124 -8.48 -1.32 0.87
N GLU A 125 -9.35 -0.36 1.11
CA GLU A 125 -10.58 -0.17 0.35
C GLU A 125 -10.77 1.30 0.00
N ARG A 126 -11.18 1.57 -1.22
CA ARG A 126 -11.60 2.90 -1.65
C ARG A 126 -13.10 3.07 -1.43
N ILE A 127 -13.47 3.96 -0.53
CA ILE A 127 -14.86 4.29 -0.21
C ILE A 127 -15.14 5.71 -0.69
N VAL A 128 -15.83 5.84 -1.82
CA VAL A 128 -16.26 7.15 -2.31
C VAL A 128 -17.56 7.53 -1.60
N PRO A 129 -17.60 8.65 -0.84
CA PRO A 129 -18.83 9.14 -0.22
C PRO A 129 -19.93 9.37 -1.26
N GLU A 130 -21.19 9.13 -0.88
CA GLU A 130 -22.36 9.37 -1.76
C GLU A 130 -22.38 10.79 -2.33
N GLU A 131 -21.98 11.77 -1.53
CA GLU A 131 -21.90 13.20 -1.92
C GLU A 131 -20.90 13.46 -3.05
N LYS A 132 -19.91 12.56 -3.23
CA LYS A 132 -18.86 12.65 -4.25
C LYS A 132 -19.16 11.80 -5.48
N LYS A 133 -20.19 10.98 -5.45
CA LYS A 133 -20.61 10.19 -6.62
C LYS A 133 -21.21 11.09 -7.69
N ALA A 134 -21.07 10.65 -8.94
CA ALA A 134 -21.68 11.35 -10.05
C ALA A 134 -23.20 11.39 -9.87
N ARG A 135 -23.78 12.58 -9.98
CA ARG A 135 -25.23 12.79 -9.95
C ARG A 135 -25.70 13.44 -11.22
N ARG A 136 -26.87 13.03 -11.68
CA ARG A 136 -27.51 13.68 -12.82
C ARG A 136 -28.20 14.96 -12.36
N ILE A 137 -27.87 16.06 -13.00
CA ILE A 137 -28.52 17.35 -12.74
C ILE A 137 -29.62 17.54 -13.78
N PRO A 138 -30.90 17.69 -13.37
CA PRO A 138 -31.97 17.95 -14.30
C PRO A 138 -31.88 19.36 -14.86
N ILE A 139 -32.25 19.51 -16.13
CA ILE A 139 -32.35 20.81 -16.79
C ILE A 139 -33.74 21.35 -16.51
N ASN A 140 -33.86 22.64 -16.22
CA ASN A 140 -35.13 23.34 -15.92
C ASN A 140 -35.90 22.86 -14.67
N GLY A 141 -35.20 22.47 -13.61
CA GLY A 141 -35.77 22.23 -12.28
C GLY A 141 -36.64 20.98 -12.15
N ALA A 142 -36.50 19.98 -13.05
CA ALA A 142 -37.12 18.66 -12.86
C ALA A 142 -36.48 17.99 -11.63
N GLU A 143 -37.27 17.26 -10.83
CA GLU A 143 -36.81 16.63 -9.58
C GLU A 143 -35.55 15.81 -9.77
N LEU A 144 -34.59 15.98 -8.85
CA LEU A 144 -33.37 15.21 -8.77
C LEU A 144 -33.72 13.75 -8.40
N LYS A 145 -33.91 12.90 -9.40
CA LYS A 145 -33.95 11.47 -9.15
C LYS A 145 -32.51 11.01 -8.89
N THR A 146 -32.25 10.58 -7.69
CA THR A 146 -31.03 9.85 -7.37
C THR A 146 -30.96 8.64 -8.30
N ILE A 147 -29.91 8.56 -9.10
CA ILE A 147 -29.64 7.36 -9.88
C ILE A 147 -29.13 6.35 -8.87
N GLU A 148 -30.02 5.56 -8.28
CA GLU A 148 -29.62 4.31 -7.68
C GLU A 148 -28.97 3.49 -8.79
N GLY A 149 -27.73 3.06 -8.58
CA GLY A 149 -27.03 2.25 -9.53
C GLY A 149 -27.90 1.06 -9.90
N GLN A 150 -28.43 1.04 -11.10
CA GLN A 150 -29.05 -0.17 -11.62
C GLN A 150 -27.96 -1.24 -11.56
N LYS A 151 -28.16 -2.23 -10.69
CA LYS A 151 -27.48 -3.51 -10.85
C LYS A 151 -27.80 -3.96 -12.28
N ALA A 152 -26.78 -3.92 -13.12
CA ALA A 152 -26.87 -4.60 -14.40
C ALA A 152 -27.13 -6.08 -14.09
N ALA A 153 -28.30 -6.54 -14.42
CA ALA A 153 -28.62 -7.95 -14.36
C ALA A 153 -27.79 -8.70 -15.39
#